data_f85a69972db1e40c12689d638748ecaf
#
_entry.id   f85a69972db1e40c12689d638748ecaf
#
_cell.length_a   1.000
_cell.length_b   1.000
_cell.length_c   1.000
_cell.angle_alpha   90.00
_cell.angle_beta   90.00
_cell.angle_gamma   90.00
#
_symmetry.space_group_name_H-M   'P 1'
#
loop_
_entity.id
_entity.type
_entity.pdbx_description
1 polymer ?
#
loop_
_entity_poly.entity_id
_entity_poly.type
_entity_poly.pdbx_seq_one_letter_code
_entity_poly.pdbx_strand_id
1 'polypeptide(L)'
;MEENLVVGDVVISTLGHDQNHLYIVISIDKNGFLFIIDGKYRLRGNPKKKNPKHLQKVAHDDFIIEKINSPLATDAEIYKLIKAYKNVKE
;
A
#
# COMPACT_ATOMS: atom_id res chain seq x y z
N MET A 1 15.88 -12.83 5.48
CA MET A 1 15.36 -13.14 4.14
C MET A 1 14.33 -12.08 3.78
N GLU A 2 14.46 -11.47 2.63
CA GLU A 2 13.54 -10.42 2.20
C GLU A 2 12.28 -11.02 1.62
N GLU A 3 11.15 -10.43 1.99
CA GLU A 3 9.89 -10.81 1.38
C GLU A 3 9.72 -10.10 0.05
N ASN A 4 9.20 -10.81 -0.93
CA ASN A 4 8.85 -10.20 -2.20
C ASN A 4 7.50 -9.51 -2.03
N LEU A 5 7.48 -8.22 -2.31
CA LEU A 5 6.25 -7.44 -2.22
C LEU A 5 5.50 -7.52 -3.55
N VAL A 6 4.20 -7.67 -3.49
CA VAL A 6 3.37 -7.78 -4.68
C VAL A 6 2.16 -6.85 -4.57
N VAL A 7 1.48 -6.64 -5.69
CA VAL A 7 0.26 -5.84 -5.71
C VAL A 7 -0.77 -6.45 -4.76
N GLY A 8 -1.41 -5.63 -3.96
CA GLY A 8 -2.37 -6.07 -2.96
C GLY A 8 -1.77 -6.19 -1.57
N ASP A 9 -0.46 -6.04 -1.44
CA ASP A 9 0.17 -6.06 -0.12
C ASP A 9 -0.12 -4.78 0.63
N VAL A 10 -0.35 -4.93 1.94
CA VAL A 10 -0.37 -3.80 2.86
C VAL A 10 1.02 -3.71 3.46
N VAL A 11 1.64 -2.56 3.33
CA VAL A 11 3.02 -2.35 3.76
C VAL A 11 3.13 -1.17 4.70
N ILE A 12 4.18 -1.18 5.52
CA ILE A 12 4.47 -0.06 6.41
C ILE A 12 5.81 0.52 6.03
N SER A 13 5.89 1.85 6.03
CA SER A 13 7.15 2.54 5.73
C SER A 13 8.09 2.44 6.94
N THR A 14 9.36 2.13 6.69
CA THR A 14 10.34 1.96 7.75
C THR A 14 11.33 3.11 7.85
N LEU A 15 11.28 4.05 6.90
CA LEU A 15 12.22 5.16 6.88
C LEU A 15 11.53 6.45 6.46
N GLY A 16 12.11 7.57 6.89
CA GLY A 16 11.71 8.88 6.41
C GLY A 16 10.58 9.50 7.22
N HIS A 17 10.01 10.56 6.65
CA HIS A 17 8.95 11.30 7.31
C HIS A 17 7.67 10.52 7.46
N ASP A 18 7.49 9.49 6.62
CA ASP A 18 6.30 8.66 6.66
C ASP A 18 6.53 7.34 7.39
N GLN A 19 7.57 7.28 8.23
CA GLN A 19 7.85 6.08 9.02
C GLN A 19 6.62 5.66 9.81
N ASN A 20 6.33 4.36 9.80
CA ASN A 20 5.17 3.75 10.46
C ASN A 20 3.83 4.05 9.79
N HIS A 21 3.85 4.69 8.62
CA HIS A 21 2.64 4.94 7.86
C HIS A 21 2.31 3.73 6.99
N LEU A 22 1.04 3.37 6.91
CA LEU A 22 0.59 2.21 6.13
C LEU A 22 0.17 2.61 4.72
N TYR A 23 0.50 1.74 3.76
CA TYR A 23 0.16 1.93 2.36
C TYR A 23 -0.28 0.62 1.74
N ILE A 24 -0.89 0.72 0.57
CA ILE A 24 -1.22 -0.44 -0.27
C ILE A 24 -0.39 -0.36 -1.55
N VAL A 25 0.18 -1.49 -1.95
CA VAL A 25 0.93 -1.58 -3.21
C VAL A 25 -0.07 -1.75 -4.35
N ILE A 26 -0.05 -0.81 -5.30
CA ILE A 26 -0.97 -0.89 -6.44
C ILE A 26 -0.28 -1.22 -7.76
N SER A 27 1.03 -1.09 -7.83
CA SER A 27 1.75 -1.32 -9.06
C SER A 27 3.24 -1.51 -8.75
N ILE A 28 3.93 -2.22 -9.63
CA ILE A 28 5.38 -2.44 -9.52
C ILE A 28 5.96 -2.20 -10.89
N ASP A 29 7.01 -1.37 -10.99
CA ASP A 29 7.61 -1.10 -12.28
C ASP A 29 8.68 -2.15 -12.63
N LYS A 30 9.23 -2.04 -13.82
CA LYS A 30 10.19 -3.03 -14.31
C LYS A 30 11.50 -3.04 -13.53
N ASN A 31 11.77 -1.98 -12.79
CA ASN A 31 12.97 -1.87 -11.97
C ASN A 31 12.74 -2.33 -10.53
N GLY A 32 11.53 -2.75 -10.22
CA GLY A 32 11.21 -3.25 -8.89
C GLY A 32 10.76 -2.19 -7.89
N PHE A 33 10.58 -0.95 -8.34
CA PHE A 33 10.03 0.08 -7.47
C PHE A 33 8.52 -0.08 -7.34
N LEU A 34 8.03 0.20 -6.14
CA LEU A 34 6.61 0.04 -5.84
C LEU A 34 5.89 1.37 -5.93
N PHE A 35 4.67 1.32 -6.44
CA PHE A 35 3.77 2.47 -6.38
C PHE A 35 2.73 2.20 -5.33
N ILE A 36 2.64 3.10 -4.35
CA ILE A 36 1.83 2.88 -3.15
C ILE A 36 0.89 4.05 -2.91
N ILE A 37 -0.25 3.74 -2.29
CA ILE A 37 -1.26 4.74 -1.96
C ILE A 37 -1.78 4.48 -0.56
N ASP A 38 -2.39 5.50 0.05
CA ASP A 38 -3.06 5.35 1.34
C ASP A 38 -4.51 5.81 1.32
N GLY A 39 -4.96 6.37 0.20
CA GLY A 39 -6.34 6.81 0.05
C GLY A 39 -6.64 8.15 0.68
N LYS A 40 -5.66 8.78 1.31
CA LYS A 40 -5.85 10.09 1.95
C LYS A 40 -4.82 11.11 1.44
N TYR A 41 -3.55 10.84 1.65
CA TYR A 41 -2.48 11.74 1.21
C TYR A 41 -1.90 11.32 -0.14
N ARG A 42 -1.93 10.03 -0.42
CA ARG A 42 -1.49 9.49 -1.70
C ARG A 42 -2.66 8.76 -2.33
N LEU A 43 -3.18 9.31 -3.41
CA LEU A 43 -4.40 8.85 -4.05
C LEU A 43 -4.08 8.00 -5.27
N ARG A 44 -5.07 7.27 -5.75
CA ARG A 44 -4.93 6.39 -6.91
C ARG A 44 -4.39 7.14 -8.13
N GLY A 45 -4.75 8.41 -8.27
CA GLY A 45 -4.30 9.23 -9.40
C GLY A 45 -2.90 9.77 -9.22
N ASN A 46 -2.31 9.65 -8.03
CA ASN A 46 -0.98 10.20 -7.77
C ASN A 46 -0.26 9.35 -6.72
N PRO A 47 0.07 8.10 -7.06
CA PRO A 47 0.73 7.20 -6.10
C PRO A 47 2.15 7.65 -5.81
N LYS A 48 2.69 7.17 -4.70
CA LYS A 48 4.05 7.45 -4.31
C LYS A 48 4.95 6.32 -4.78
N LYS A 49 6.08 6.66 -5.38
CA LYS A 49 7.07 5.66 -5.79
C LYS A 49 8.02 5.41 -4.61
N LYS A 50 8.24 4.14 -4.30
CA LYS A 50 9.02 3.78 -3.12
C LYS A 50 9.92 2.58 -3.41
N ASN A 51 11.13 2.62 -2.86
CA ASN A 51 12.04 1.48 -2.94
C ASN A 51 11.54 0.39 -1.99
N PRO A 52 11.45 -0.88 -2.45
CA PRO A 52 10.91 -1.95 -1.60
C PRO A 52 11.69 -2.17 -0.31
N LYS A 53 12.97 -1.86 -0.28
CA LYS A 53 13.76 -2.07 0.93
C LYS A 53 13.37 -1.09 2.05
N HIS A 54 12.60 -0.07 1.74
CA HIS A 54 12.11 0.89 2.74
C HIS A 54 10.70 0.54 3.21
N LEU A 55 10.20 -0.62 2.83
CA LEU A 55 8.85 -1.07 3.15
C LEU A 55 8.89 -2.45 3.77
N GLN A 56 7.99 -2.68 4.72
CA GLN A 56 7.84 -3.98 5.35
C GLN A 56 6.41 -4.44 5.17
N LYS A 57 6.24 -5.70 4.77
CA LYS A 57 4.92 -6.26 4.57
C LYS A 57 4.20 -6.45 5.89
N VAL A 58 2.96 -6.01 5.95
CA VAL A 58 2.09 -6.19 7.11
C VAL A 58 1.08 -7.31 6.84
N ALA A 59 0.53 -7.33 5.64
CA ALA A 59 -0.51 -8.30 5.28
C ALA A 59 -0.66 -8.36 3.77
N HIS A 60 -1.43 -9.33 3.30
CA HIS A 60 -1.81 -9.41 1.89
C HIS A 60 -3.28 -9.81 1.85
N ASP A 61 -4.04 -9.17 0.96
CA ASP A 61 -5.46 -9.43 0.87
C ASP A 61 -5.90 -9.29 -0.59
N ASP A 62 -6.35 -10.39 -1.17
CA ASP A 62 -6.83 -10.40 -2.55
C ASP A 62 -8.02 -9.49 -2.74
N PHE A 63 -8.80 -9.26 -1.70
CA PHE A 63 -9.93 -8.32 -1.76
C PHE A 63 -9.44 -6.92 -2.10
N ILE A 64 -8.25 -6.56 -1.62
CA ILE A 64 -7.65 -5.25 -1.91
C ILE A 64 -7.36 -5.15 -3.40
N ILE A 65 -6.91 -6.23 -4.02
CA ILE A 65 -6.63 -6.24 -5.46
C ILE A 65 -7.91 -5.96 -6.23
N GLU A 66 -9.01 -6.57 -5.84
CA GLU A 66 -10.29 -6.32 -6.49
C GLU A 66 -10.71 -4.87 -6.35
N LYS A 67 -10.51 -4.30 -5.18
CA LYS A 67 -10.87 -2.90 -4.94
C LYS A 67 -10.01 -1.95 -5.78
N ILE A 68 -8.72 -2.20 -5.85
CA ILE A 68 -7.80 -1.37 -6.64
C ILE A 68 -8.21 -1.37 -8.11
N ASN A 69 -8.63 -2.53 -8.62
CA ASN A 69 -8.97 -2.68 -10.04
C ASN A 69 -10.40 -2.24 -10.36
N SER A 70 -11.21 -1.97 -9.36
CA SER A 70 -12.59 -1.57 -9.58
C SER A 70 -12.66 -0.08 -9.92
N PRO A 71 -13.33 0.28 -11.03
CA PRO A 71 -13.51 1.70 -11.36
C PRO A 71 -14.46 2.41 -10.41
N LEU A 72 -15.22 1.66 -9.61
CA LEU A 72 -16.18 2.24 -8.68
C LEU A 72 -15.60 2.47 -7.29
N ALA A 73 -14.45 1.89 -6.99
CA ALA A 73 -13.83 2.07 -5.69
C ALA A 73 -13.25 3.48 -5.55
N THR A 74 -13.44 4.08 -4.40
CA THR A 74 -12.95 5.43 -4.14
C THR A 74 -11.72 5.38 -3.25
N ASP A 75 -10.96 6.48 -3.24
CA ASP A 75 -9.83 6.59 -2.34
C ASP A 75 -10.25 6.48 -0.88
N ALA A 76 -11.44 6.98 -0.55
CA ALA A 76 -11.97 6.89 0.82
C ALA A 76 -12.17 5.43 1.25
N GLU A 77 -12.63 4.57 0.33
CA GLU A 77 -12.77 3.15 0.64
C GLU A 77 -11.43 2.49 0.89
N ILE A 78 -10.41 2.86 0.11
CA ILE A 78 -9.06 2.36 0.28
C ILE A 78 -8.51 2.77 1.64
N TYR A 79 -8.74 4.02 2.03
CA TYR A 79 -8.30 4.52 3.33
C TYR A 79 -8.93 3.72 4.47
N LYS A 80 -10.23 3.40 4.34
CA LYS A 80 -10.91 2.59 5.36
C LYS A 80 -10.31 1.19 5.48
N LEU A 81 -9.94 0.59 4.36
CA LEU A 81 -9.30 -0.72 4.39
C LEU A 81 -7.98 -0.66 5.15
N ILE A 82 -7.19 0.37 4.89
CA ILE A 82 -5.90 0.53 5.55
C ILE A 82 -6.08 0.74 7.05
N LYS A 83 -7.08 1.51 7.45
CA LYS A 83 -7.34 1.76 8.86
C LYS A 83 -7.66 0.48 9.62
N ALA A 84 -8.33 -0.46 8.97
CA ALA A 84 -8.63 -1.73 9.60
C ALA A 84 -7.35 -2.48 9.97
N TYR A 85 -6.35 -2.44 9.09
CA TYR A 85 -5.07 -3.09 9.37
C TYR A 85 -4.29 -2.36 10.45
N LYS A 86 -4.41 -1.05 10.50
CA LYS A 86 -3.75 -0.27 11.54
C LYS A 86 -4.28 -0.65 12.91
N ASN A 87 -5.60 -0.82 13.03
CA ASN A 87 -6.21 -1.18 14.30
C ASN A 87 -5.81 -2.58 14.73
N VAL A 88 -5.72 -3.51 13.78
CA VAL A 88 -5.32 -4.87 14.07
C VAL A 88 -3.87 -4.93 14.52
N LYS A 89 -3.04 -4.06 13.97
CA LYS A 89 -1.62 -4.02 14.28
C LYS A 89 -1.37 -3.70 15.74
N GLU A 90 -2.21 -2.90 16.33
CA GLU A 90 -2.10 -2.58 17.74
C GLU A 90 -2.66 -3.70 18.59
#